data_b43e3d9c543b50b9dbc2bc8861668a21
#
_entry.id   b43e3d9c543b50b9dbc2bc8861668a21
#
_cell.length_a   1.000
_cell.length_b   1.000
_cell.length_c   1.000
_cell.angle_alpha   90.00
_cell.angle_beta   90.00
_cell.angle_gamma   90.00
#
_symmetry.space_group_name_H-M   'P 1'
#
loop_
_entity.id
_entity.type
_entity.pdbx_description
1 polymer ?
#
loop_
_entity_poly.entity_id
_entity_poly.type
_entity_poly.pdbx_seq_one_letter_code
_entity_poly.pdbx_strand_id
1 'polypeptide(L)'
;MPLSAPHPDSFPSVPPIDIDDPATVAAHDWAAFNAVSAMHNHWDRPGWSERTRAVYWLLTISDSAFIAHARRCQSFIRHLQFDEIAPEGFHLTLGRVGVIDTVNDGGQIEKVAATVQAKAPPSFALTAVPLTGSRGALRYSVAPWTPILELHQLLVAASDTCGLPPMAPTARLRPHIGIGYANRTLPAALARTAVLPLRALPPATLTIDRAALVEMWREPGAYKWRILHSVQLQTSGAGI
;
A
#
# COMPACT_ATOMS: atom_id res chain seq x y z
N MET A 1 -10.84 -18.74 8.32
CA MET A 1 -9.82 -18.83 7.25
C MET A 1 -8.63 -17.98 7.65
N PRO A 2 -7.38 -18.34 7.30
CA PRO A 2 -6.24 -17.50 7.59
C PRO A 2 -6.39 -16.14 6.88
N LEU A 3 -5.95 -15.05 7.56
CA LEU A 3 -6.03 -13.68 7.03
C LEU A 3 -5.20 -13.50 5.75
N SER A 4 -4.10 -14.22 5.62
CA SER A 4 -3.23 -14.21 4.44
C SER A 4 -3.04 -15.63 3.92
N ALA A 5 -3.04 -15.80 2.60
CA ALA A 5 -2.87 -17.08 1.92
C ALA A 5 -2.09 -16.90 0.60
N PRO A 6 -1.52 -17.97 0.02
CA PRO A 6 -0.93 -17.91 -1.30
C PRO A 6 -1.93 -17.42 -2.35
N HIS A 7 -1.48 -16.53 -3.24
CA HIS A 7 -2.29 -16.00 -4.33
C HIS A 7 -1.40 -15.69 -5.55
N PRO A 8 -1.72 -16.19 -6.75
CA PRO A 8 -0.85 -16.07 -7.93
C PRO A 8 -0.63 -14.64 -8.39
N ASP A 9 -1.63 -13.77 -8.22
CA ASP A 9 -1.53 -12.36 -8.65
C ASP A 9 -0.86 -11.45 -7.61
N SER A 10 -0.50 -11.97 -6.44
CA SER A 10 0.19 -11.21 -5.40
C SER A 10 1.70 -11.22 -5.61
N PHE A 11 2.37 -10.20 -5.09
CA PHE A 11 3.83 -10.21 -5.02
C PHE A 11 4.29 -9.80 -3.61
N PRO A 12 4.95 -10.72 -2.89
CA PRO A 12 5.18 -12.15 -3.20
C PRO A 12 3.88 -12.95 -3.29
N SER A 13 3.89 -14.04 -4.07
CA SER A 13 2.69 -14.89 -4.23
C SER A 13 2.35 -15.67 -2.96
N VAL A 14 3.35 -16.04 -2.17
CA VAL A 14 3.20 -16.69 -0.86
C VAL A 14 3.40 -15.62 0.22
N PRO A 15 2.63 -15.57 1.30
CA PRO A 15 2.90 -14.69 2.43
C PRO A 15 4.09 -15.18 3.27
N PRO A 16 4.73 -14.31 4.09
CA PRO A 16 5.73 -14.73 5.06
C PRO A 16 5.14 -15.68 6.12
N ILE A 17 5.99 -16.46 6.76
CA ILE A 17 5.58 -17.43 7.79
C ILE A 17 5.04 -16.73 9.05
N ASP A 18 5.61 -15.58 9.38
CA ASP A 18 5.13 -14.66 10.40
C ASP A 18 4.85 -13.32 9.74
N ILE A 19 3.57 -12.97 9.70
CA ILE A 19 3.09 -11.74 9.04
C ILE A 19 3.18 -10.51 9.94
N ASP A 20 3.48 -10.69 11.22
CA ASP A 20 3.51 -9.62 12.20
C ASP A 20 4.93 -9.29 12.69
N ASP A 21 5.92 -10.17 12.43
CA ASP A 21 7.32 -9.87 12.71
C ASP A 21 7.97 -9.06 11.57
N PRO A 22 8.42 -7.80 11.81
CA PRO A 22 9.01 -6.95 10.79
C PRO A 22 10.24 -7.54 10.12
N ALA A 23 11.07 -8.29 10.87
CA ALA A 23 12.29 -8.89 10.33
C ALA A 23 11.96 -10.03 9.37
N THR A 24 11.01 -10.89 9.74
CA THR A 24 10.52 -12.00 8.90
C THR A 24 9.88 -11.48 7.61
N VAL A 25 9.01 -10.47 7.71
CA VAL A 25 8.37 -9.84 6.54
C VAL A 25 9.43 -9.23 5.61
N ALA A 26 10.38 -8.46 6.14
CA ALA A 26 11.42 -7.82 5.35
C ALA A 26 12.38 -8.82 4.69
N ALA A 27 12.74 -9.91 5.38
CA ALA A 27 13.57 -10.98 4.83
C ALA A 27 12.83 -11.72 3.70
N HIS A 28 11.56 -12.04 3.90
CA HIS A 28 10.70 -12.69 2.91
C HIS A 28 10.53 -11.83 1.65
N ASP A 29 10.20 -10.55 1.79
CA ASP A 29 10.05 -9.62 0.68
C ASP A 29 11.37 -9.45 -0.11
N TRP A 30 12.49 -9.39 0.61
CA TRP A 30 13.81 -9.33 -0.02
C TRP A 30 14.15 -10.60 -0.82
N ALA A 31 13.87 -11.77 -0.26
CA ALA A 31 14.07 -13.03 -0.96
C ALA A 31 13.23 -13.09 -2.25
N ALA A 32 11.98 -12.66 -2.18
CA ALA A 32 11.11 -12.56 -3.36
C ALA A 32 11.64 -11.57 -4.40
N PHE A 33 12.15 -10.41 -3.98
CA PHE A 33 12.73 -9.43 -4.91
C PHE A 33 14.05 -9.94 -5.52
N ASN A 34 14.84 -10.73 -4.80
CA ASN A 34 16.04 -11.37 -5.34
C ASN A 34 15.74 -12.34 -6.50
N ALA A 35 14.57 -12.93 -6.51
CA ALA A 35 14.13 -13.82 -7.58
C ALA A 35 13.59 -13.06 -8.82
N VAL A 36 13.43 -11.74 -8.76
CA VAL A 36 12.99 -10.93 -9.90
C VAL A 36 14.16 -10.72 -10.86
N SER A 37 14.02 -11.11 -12.13
CA SER A 37 15.04 -10.91 -13.17
C SER A 37 15.00 -9.49 -13.72
N ALA A 38 13.81 -8.94 -13.98
CA ALA A 38 13.61 -7.61 -14.53
C ALA A 38 12.48 -6.86 -13.78
N MET A 39 12.65 -5.57 -13.59
CA MET A 39 11.57 -4.67 -13.26
C MET A 39 10.94 -4.15 -14.54
N HIS A 40 9.64 -3.94 -14.51
CA HIS A 40 8.85 -3.47 -15.65
C HIS A 40 8.30 -2.08 -15.38
N ASN A 41 7.95 -1.39 -16.43
CA ASN A 41 7.28 -0.10 -16.33
C ASN A 41 5.99 -0.22 -15.50
N HIS A 42 5.93 0.50 -14.39
CA HIS A 42 4.79 0.46 -13.48
C HIS A 42 3.50 0.96 -14.13
N TRP A 43 3.64 1.82 -15.12
CA TRP A 43 2.51 2.49 -15.77
C TRP A 43 1.84 1.64 -16.84
N ASP A 44 2.46 0.53 -17.28
CA ASP A 44 1.91 -0.40 -18.27
C ASP A 44 0.83 -1.35 -17.70
N ARG A 45 0.29 -1.03 -16.52
CA ARG A 45 -0.76 -1.83 -15.88
C ARG A 45 -2.08 -1.73 -16.64
N PRO A 46 -2.71 -2.88 -16.98
CA PRO A 46 -4.01 -2.87 -17.64
C PRO A 46 -5.10 -2.23 -16.77
N GLY A 47 -6.14 -1.70 -17.43
CA GLY A 47 -7.30 -1.09 -16.74
C GLY A 47 -7.07 0.34 -16.25
N TRP A 48 -5.97 0.98 -16.66
CA TRP A 48 -5.71 2.39 -16.43
C TRP A 48 -5.52 3.14 -17.75
N SER A 49 -6.15 4.30 -17.86
CA SER A 49 -5.96 5.30 -18.90
C SER A 49 -5.88 6.68 -18.25
N GLU A 50 -5.55 7.71 -19.01
CA GLU A 50 -5.55 9.09 -18.54
C GLU A 50 -6.93 9.56 -18.01
N ARG A 51 -8.01 8.96 -18.53
CA ARG A 51 -9.40 9.26 -18.12
C ARG A 51 -9.88 8.42 -16.95
N THR A 52 -9.12 7.40 -16.53
CA THR A 52 -9.55 6.53 -15.44
C THR A 52 -9.60 7.30 -14.13
N ARG A 53 -10.77 7.31 -13.50
CA ARG A 53 -11.01 7.78 -12.13
C ARG A 53 -11.51 6.59 -11.33
N ALA A 54 -10.77 6.20 -10.31
CA ALA A 54 -11.10 5.00 -9.56
C ALA A 54 -11.12 5.27 -8.06
N VAL A 55 -12.03 4.61 -7.36
CA VAL A 55 -12.17 4.74 -5.91
C VAL A 55 -11.33 3.68 -5.22
N TYR A 56 -10.54 4.11 -4.25
CA TYR A 56 -9.63 3.28 -3.48
C TYR A 56 -9.74 3.54 -1.99
N TRP A 57 -9.50 2.51 -1.19
CA TRP A 57 -9.15 2.66 0.21
C TRP A 57 -7.63 2.70 0.36
N LEU A 58 -7.13 3.73 1.05
CA LEU A 58 -5.71 3.94 1.33
C LEU A 58 -5.49 4.20 2.82
N LEU A 59 -4.31 3.80 3.32
CA LEU A 59 -3.70 4.42 4.49
C LEU A 59 -2.74 5.50 3.96
N THR A 60 -3.07 6.77 4.15
CA THR A 60 -2.24 7.89 3.74
C THR A 60 -1.19 8.18 4.80
N ILE A 61 0.06 8.37 4.39
CA ILE A 61 1.19 8.55 5.30
C ILE A 61 1.63 10.02 5.27
N SER A 62 1.46 10.72 6.38
CA SER A 62 1.85 12.12 6.55
C SER A 62 2.85 12.32 7.70
N ASP A 63 3.37 11.24 8.28
CA ASP A 63 4.37 11.30 9.34
C ASP A 63 5.67 11.94 8.82
N SER A 64 6.12 13.02 9.48
CA SER A 64 7.27 13.81 9.04
C SER A 64 8.60 13.05 9.14
N ALA A 65 8.74 12.18 10.15
CA ALA A 65 9.95 11.38 10.33
C ALA A 65 10.06 10.31 9.24
N PHE A 66 8.93 9.64 8.92
CA PHE A 66 8.87 8.71 7.80
C PHE A 66 9.17 9.42 6.47
N ILE A 67 8.56 10.57 6.22
CA ILE A 67 8.79 11.36 5.00
C ILE A 67 10.27 11.71 4.85
N ALA A 68 10.92 12.18 5.92
CA ALA A 68 12.35 12.48 5.92
C ALA A 68 13.19 11.23 5.63
N HIS A 69 12.85 10.09 6.25
CA HIS A 69 13.50 8.81 6.02
C HIS A 69 13.34 8.33 4.56
N ALA A 70 12.13 8.40 4.01
CA ALA A 70 11.84 8.01 2.63
C ALA A 70 12.59 8.90 1.63
N ARG A 71 12.63 10.22 1.84
CA ARG A 71 13.39 11.15 1.01
C ARG A 71 14.90 10.87 1.03
N ARG A 72 15.44 10.51 2.20
CA ARG A 72 16.82 10.05 2.29
C ARG A 72 17.04 8.81 1.41
N CYS A 73 16.17 7.82 1.48
CA CYS A 73 16.25 6.63 0.63
C CYS A 73 16.14 7.00 -0.86
N GLN A 74 15.20 7.87 -1.24
CA GLN A 74 15.04 8.35 -2.62
C GLN A 74 16.32 9.03 -3.14
N SER A 75 17.00 9.84 -2.32
CA SER A 75 18.24 10.50 -2.74
C SER A 75 19.36 9.52 -3.12
N PHE A 76 19.45 8.38 -2.43
CA PHE A 76 20.45 7.34 -2.74
C PHE A 76 20.14 6.58 -4.04
N ILE A 77 18.85 6.42 -4.38
CA ILE A 77 18.43 5.67 -5.58
C ILE A 77 18.13 6.56 -6.78
N ARG A 78 18.36 7.88 -6.69
CA ARG A 78 18.05 8.85 -7.76
C ARG A 78 18.69 8.51 -9.11
N HIS A 79 19.89 7.89 -9.08
CA HIS A 79 20.58 7.44 -10.29
C HIS A 79 19.81 6.37 -11.07
N LEU A 80 18.82 5.69 -10.48
CA LEU A 80 17.92 4.77 -11.17
C LEU A 80 16.91 5.51 -12.04
N GLN A 81 16.70 6.81 -11.85
CA GLN A 81 15.75 7.63 -12.58
C GLN A 81 14.31 7.07 -12.55
N PHE A 82 13.91 6.51 -11.41
CA PHE A 82 12.52 6.11 -11.17
C PHE A 82 11.65 7.34 -10.92
N ASP A 83 10.34 7.18 -11.15
CA ASP A 83 9.38 8.20 -10.75
C ASP A 83 9.23 8.20 -9.24
N GLU A 84 9.83 9.20 -8.58
CA GLU A 84 9.82 9.34 -7.12
C GLU A 84 8.41 9.65 -6.63
N ILE A 85 7.97 8.98 -5.56
CA ILE A 85 6.70 9.31 -4.91
C ILE A 85 6.91 10.56 -4.06
N ALA A 86 6.17 11.62 -4.34
CA ALA A 86 6.20 12.86 -3.57
C ALA A 86 5.65 12.64 -2.14
N PRO A 87 6.00 13.49 -1.15
CA PRO A 87 5.56 13.30 0.24
C PRO A 87 4.06 13.14 0.41
N GLU A 88 3.26 13.90 -0.32
CA GLU A 88 1.81 13.82 -0.32
C GLU A 88 1.26 12.56 -0.99
N GLY A 89 2.13 11.84 -1.68
CA GLY A 89 1.82 10.58 -2.38
C GLY A 89 2.15 9.32 -1.60
N PHE A 90 2.74 9.39 -0.40
CA PHE A 90 3.02 8.19 0.36
C PHE A 90 1.74 7.56 0.91
N HIS A 91 1.57 6.28 0.62
CA HIS A 91 0.40 5.52 1.02
C HIS A 91 0.65 4.02 1.06
N LEU A 92 -0.23 3.32 1.77
CA LEU A 92 -0.43 1.89 1.65
C LEU A 92 -1.80 1.66 1.02
N THR A 93 -1.83 0.93 -0.08
CA THR A 93 -3.10 0.59 -0.76
C THR A 93 -3.79 -0.56 -0.03
N LEU A 94 -5.01 -0.32 0.44
CA LEU A 94 -5.86 -1.39 0.96
C LEU A 94 -6.63 -2.07 -0.16
N GLY A 95 -7.23 -1.32 -1.10
CA GLY A 95 -7.91 -1.94 -2.23
C GLY A 95 -8.68 -0.97 -3.11
N ARG A 96 -8.95 -1.42 -4.33
CA ARG A 96 -9.82 -0.73 -5.28
C ARG A 96 -11.28 -1.11 -5.00
N VAL A 97 -12.13 -0.10 -4.92
CA VAL A 97 -13.59 -0.27 -4.78
C VAL A 97 -14.26 -0.35 -6.17
N GLY A 98 -13.85 0.52 -7.10
CA GLY A 98 -14.42 0.54 -8.45
C GLY A 98 -13.99 1.75 -9.26
N VAL A 99 -14.65 1.98 -10.39
CA VAL A 99 -14.53 3.22 -11.17
C VAL A 99 -15.57 4.20 -10.64
N ILE A 100 -15.22 5.49 -10.56
CA ILE A 100 -16.08 6.51 -9.94
C ILE A 100 -17.50 6.54 -10.52
N ASP A 101 -17.61 6.42 -11.85
CA ASP A 101 -18.88 6.44 -12.55
C ASP A 101 -19.79 5.22 -12.23
N THR A 102 -19.21 4.13 -11.72
CA THR A 102 -19.94 2.91 -11.35
C THR A 102 -20.22 2.79 -9.85
N VAL A 103 -19.55 3.57 -9.02
CA VAL A 103 -19.67 3.48 -7.54
C VAL A 103 -20.31 4.72 -6.91
N ASN A 104 -20.55 5.78 -7.68
CA ASN A 104 -21.14 7.03 -7.18
C ASN A 104 -22.64 7.17 -7.50
N ASP A 105 -23.30 6.06 -7.80
CA ASP A 105 -24.73 6.03 -8.12
C ASP A 105 -25.54 5.77 -6.84
N GLY A 106 -26.17 6.80 -6.30
CA GLY A 106 -27.13 6.68 -5.20
C GLY A 106 -26.55 6.75 -3.77
N GLY A 107 -25.42 7.41 -3.53
CA GLY A 107 -24.91 7.65 -2.16
C GLY A 107 -24.19 6.45 -1.54
N GLN A 108 -23.75 5.50 -2.35
CA GLN A 108 -23.03 4.31 -1.88
C GLN A 108 -21.69 4.64 -1.25
N ILE A 109 -21.02 5.70 -1.71
CA ILE A 109 -19.71 6.18 -1.18
C ILE A 109 -19.89 6.63 0.27
N GLU A 110 -20.91 7.45 0.55
CA GLU A 110 -21.24 7.92 1.89
C GLU A 110 -21.63 6.77 2.80
N LYS A 111 -22.47 5.85 2.27
CA LYS A 111 -22.97 4.71 3.01
C LYS A 111 -21.84 3.74 3.42
N VAL A 112 -20.89 3.45 2.52
CA VAL A 112 -19.76 2.57 2.86
C VAL A 112 -18.85 3.22 3.88
N ALA A 113 -18.56 4.52 3.74
CA ALA A 113 -17.73 5.25 4.71
C ALA A 113 -18.37 5.25 6.11
N ALA A 114 -19.68 5.52 6.21
CA ALA A 114 -20.42 5.46 7.47
C ALA A 114 -20.44 4.04 8.07
N THR A 115 -20.62 3.01 7.23
CA THR A 115 -20.60 1.61 7.67
C THR A 115 -19.25 1.21 8.25
N VAL A 116 -18.17 1.63 7.61
CA VAL A 116 -16.79 1.38 8.09
C VAL A 116 -16.53 2.18 9.37
N GLN A 117 -16.92 3.45 9.44
CA GLN A 117 -16.73 4.30 10.62
C GLN A 117 -17.42 3.71 11.86
N ALA A 118 -18.61 3.16 11.71
CA ALA A 118 -19.36 2.56 12.82
C ALA A 118 -18.69 1.30 13.41
N LYS A 119 -17.77 0.67 12.68
CA LYS A 119 -17.07 -0.56 13.07
C LYS A 119 -15.56 -0.39 13.04
N ALA A 120 -15.06 0.85 12.96
CA ALA A 120 -13.63 1.12 12.84
C ALA A 120 -12.83 0.43 13.97
N PRO A 121 -11.75 -0.29 13.65
CA PRO A 121 -10.91 -0.93 14.64
C PRO A 121 -10.06 0.11 15.39
N PRO A 122 -9.35 -0.29 16.47
CA PRO A 122 -8.35 0.55 17.11
C PRO A 122 -7.25 1.02 16.16
N SER A 123 -6.68 2.20 16.42
CA SER A 123 -5.43 2.65 15.82
C SER A 123 -4.29 1.71 16.18
N PHE A 124 -3.29 1.60 15.32
CA PHE A 124 -2.18 0.67 15.52
C PHE A 124 -0.84 1.26 15.06
N ALA A 125 0.24 0.75 15.64
CA ALA A 125 1.58 1.06 15.19
C ALA A 125 1.96 0.18 14.00
N LEU A 126 2.75 0.74 13.07
CA LEU A 126 3.27 0.06 11.89
C LEU A 126 4.77 0.33 11.79
N THR A 127 5.56 -0.73 11.65
CA THR A 127 6.99 -0.65 11.40
C THR A 127 7.25 -0.74 9.89
N ALA A 128 7.89 0.28 9.33
CA ALA A 128 8.32 0.31 7.93
C ALA A 128 9.81 0.00 7.83
N VAL A 129 10.16 -1.19 7.32
CA VAL A 129 11.54 -1.66 7.17
C VAL A 129 12.07 -1.31 5.78
N PRO A 130 13.19 -0.55 5.65
CA PRO A 130 13.79 -0.22 4.36
C PRO A 130 14.65 -1.38 3.85
N LEU A 131 14.94 -1.44 2.58
CA LEU A 131 14.13 -1.28 1.41
C LEU A 131 14.10 -2.59 0.67
N THR A 132 13.06 -2.82 -0.07
CA THR A 132 12.93 -3.94 -1.00
C THR A 132 12.34 -3.43 -2.31
N GLY A 133 12.06 -4.33 -3.23
CA GLY A 133 11.39 -4.02 -4.47
C GLY A 133 10.31 -5.03 -4.85
N SER A 134 9.62 -4.71 -5.90
CA SER A 134 8.69 -5.59 -6.60
C SER A 134 9.00 -5.58 -8.09
N ARG A 135 8.12 -6.13 -8.91
CA ARG A 135 8.28 -6.12 -10.37
C ARG A 135 8.19 -4.71 -11.00
N GLY A 136 7.78 -3.67 -10.25
CA GLY A 136 7.63 -2.33 -10.83
C GLY A 136 7.76 -1.18 -9.83
N ALA A 137 8.19 -1.44 -8.59
CA ALA A 137 8.35 -0.38 -7.59
C ALA A 137 9.43 -0.74 -6.56
N LEU A 138 10.05 0.29 -5.97
CA LEU A 138 10.81 0.19 -4.74
C LEU A 138 9.93 0.60 -3.57
N ARG A 139 10.04 -0.12 -2.44
CA ARG A 139 9.07 -0.04 -1.35
C ARG A 139 9.68 -0.44 0.00
N TYR A 140 9.02 0.01 1.05
CA TYR A 140 9.20 -0.52 2.40
C TYR A 140 8.38 -1.80 2.57
N SER A 141 8.95 -2.77 3.24
CA SER A 141 8.20 -3.83 3.90
C SER A 141 7.58 -3.27 5.16
N VAL A 142 6.37 -3.68 5.49
CA VAL A 142 5.66 -3.17 6.68
C VAL A 142 5.11 -4.32 7.52
N ALA A 143 5.11 -4.15 8.84
CA ALA A 143 4.50 -5.09 9.79
C ALA A 143 4.03 -4.33 11.05
N PRO A 144 3.08 -4.85 11.82
CA PRO A 144 2.34 -6.11 11.63
C PRO A 144 1.30 -6.04 10.49
N TRP A 145 1.00 -7.18 9.84
CA TRP A 145 -0.07 -7.24 8.84
C TRP A 145 -1.45 -7.48 9.44
N THR A 146 -1.52 -8.16 10.58
CA THR A 146 -2.80 -8.54 11.19
C THR A 146 -3.79 -7.38 11.26
N PRO A 147 -3.50 -6.22 11.86
CA PRO A 147 -4.46 -5.11 11.94
C PRO A 147 -4.82 -4.52 10.56
N ILE A 148 -3.89 -4.56 9.60
CA ILE A 148 -4.15 -4.11 8.22
C ILE A 148 -5.11 -5.06 7.52
N LEU A 149 -4.92 -6.37 7.69
CA LEU A 149 -5.76 -7.39 7.05
C LEU A 149 -7.16 -7.44 7.68
N GLU A 150 -7.28 -7.24 8.98
CA GLU A 150 -8.56 -7.11 9.69
C GLU A 150 -9.33 -5.87 9.21
N LEU A 151 -8.65 -4.73 9.11
CA LEU A 151 -9.25 -3.53 8.51
C LEU A 151 -9.70 -3.80 7.08
N HIS A 152 -8.87 -4.45 6.27
CA HIS A 152 -9.23 -4.79 4.89
C HIS A 152 -10.46 -5.71 4.82
N GLN A 153 -10.57 -6.71 5.71
CA GLN A 153 -11.78 -7.55 5.78
C GLN A 153 -13.03 -6.74 6.09
N LEU A 154 -12.93 -5.77 7.00
CA LEU A 154 -14.03 -4.84 7.29
C LEU A 154 -14.42 -4.04 6.04
N LEU A 155 -13.43 -3.54 5.27
CA LEU A 155 -13.69 -2.78 4.04
C LEU A 155 -14.38 -3.64 2.97
N VAL A 156 -13.95 -4.89 2.79
CA VAL A 156 -14.60 -5.85 1.87
C VAL A 156 -16.04 -6.08 2.29
N ALA A 157 -16.28 -6.43 3.54
CA ALA A 157 -17.63 -6.72 4.05
C ALA A 157 -18.56 -5.49 3.98
N ALA A 158 -18.04 -4.29 4.26
CA ALA A 158 -18.81 -3.05 4.13
C ALA A 158 -19.16 -2.75 2.67
N SER A 159 -18.22 -2.96 1.74
CA SER A 159 -18.45 -2.78 0.30
C SER A 159 -19.55 -3.72 -0.21
N ASP A 160 -19.49 -5.00 0.14
CA ASP A 160 -20.52 -5.99 -0.21
C ASP A 160 -21.89 -5.59 0.37
N THR A 161 -21.94 -5.19 1.64
CA THR A 161 -23.17 -4.76 2.31
C THR A 161 -23.80 -3.52 1.65
N CYS A 162 -22.98 -2.64 1.10
CA CYS A 162 -23.44 -1.42 0.41
C CYS A 162 -23.70 -1.62 -1.08
N GLY A 163 -23.58 -2.85 -1.61
CA GLY A 163 -23.81 -3.15 -3.02
C GLY A 163 -22.77 -2.57 -3.97
N LEU A 164 -21.56 -2.33 -3.47
CA LEU A 164 -20.43 -1.90 -4.29
C LEU A 164 -19.81 -3.09 -5.05
N PRO A 165 -19.06 -2.83 -6.13
CA PRO A 165 -18.33 -3.89 -6.81
C PRO A 165 -17.43 -4.67 -5.85
N PRO A 166 -17.24 -5.99 -6.07
CA PRO A 166 -16.45 -6.82 -5.18
C PRO A 166 -14.98 -6.36 -5.16
N MET A 167 -14.46 -6.11 -3.96
CA MET A 167 -13.05 -5.84 -3.75
C MET A 167 -12.22 -7.13 -3.88
N ALA A 168 -10.93 -6.99 -4.15
CA ALA A 168 -10.02 -8.14 -4.12
C ALA A 168 -10.04 -8.80 -2.72
N PRO A 169 -9.94 -10.14 -2.65
CA PRO A 169 -9.98 -10.85 -1.36
C PRO A 169 -8.78 -10.47 -0.48
N THR A 170 -8.98 -10.45 0.84
CA THR A 170 -7.95 -10.09 1.83
C THR A 170 -6.69 -10.96 1.70
N ALA A 171 -6.85 -12.24 1.40
CA ALA A 171 -5.73 -13.15 1.18
C ALA A 171 -4.75 -12.70 0.08
N ARG A 172 -5.19 -11.84 -0.84
CA ARG A 172 -4.37 -11.26 -1.91
C ARG A 172 -3.52 -10.07 -1.45
N LEU A 173 -3.90 -9.39 -0.37
CA LEU A 173 -3.22 -8.18 0.07
C LEU A 173 -1.78 -8.50 0.54
N ARG A 174 -0.83 -7.70 0.08
CA ARG A 174 0.58 -7.69 0.51
C ARG A 174 0.93 -6.25 0.90
N PRO A 175 0.76 -5.89 2.19
CA PRO A 175 0.96 -4.53 2.67
C PRO A 175 2.37 -4.00 2.39
N HIS A 176 2.46 -2.79 1.85
CA HIS A 176 3.74 -2.12 1.59
C HIS A 176 3.54 -0.61 1.38
N ILE A 177 4.60 0.17 1.53
CA ILE A 177 4.62 1.60 1.21
C ILE A 177 5.65 1.83 0.10
N GLY A 178 5.19 2.25 -1.09
CA GLY A 178 6.06 2.59 -2.22
C GLY A 178 6.85 3.87 -1.99
N ILE A 179 8.05 3.98 -2.60
CA ILE A 179 8.83 5.22 -2.63
C ILE A 179 9.22 5.65 -4.05
N GLY A 180 9.09 4.76 -5.02
CA GLY A 180 9.40 5.07 -6.42
C GLY A 180 8.93 3.98 -7.36
N TYR A 181 8.49 4.38 -8.54
CA TYR A 181 7.97 3.51 -9.58
C TYR A 181 8.98 3.37 -10.72
N ALA A 182 9.24 2.15 -11.15
CA ALA A 182 9.98 1.93 -12.38
C ALA A 182 9.17 2.45 -13.57
N ASN A 183 9.75 3.33 -14.37
CA ASN A 183 9.11 3.95 -15.53
C ASN A 183 9.58 3.33 -16.87
N ARG A 184 10.33 2.26 -16.78
CA ARG A 184 10.83 1.48 -17.91
C ARG A 184 11.18 0.07 -17.46
N THR A 185 11.42 -0.82 -18.41
CA THR A 185 11.99 -2.14 -18.14
C THR A 185 13.50 -2.00 -17.91
N LEU A 186 14.01 -2.63 -16.83
CA LEU A 186 15.44 -2.66 -16.51
C LEU A 186 15.78 -3.95 -15.75
N PRO A 187 17.06 -4.40 -15.79
CA PRO A 187 17.51 -5.53 -14.95
C PRO A 187 17.30 -5.24 -13.47
N ALA A 188 16.59 -6.12 -12.76
CA ALA A 188 16.32 -5.93 -11.34
C ALA A 188 17.60 -5.92 -10.47
N ALA A 189 18.70 -6.49 -10.97
CA ALA A 189 20.00 -6.43 -10.33
C ALA A 189 20.48 -4.99 -10.07
N LEU A 190 20.23 -4.05 -10.99
CA LEU A 190 20.58 -2.65 -10.80
C LEU A 190 19.87 -2.04 -9.59
N ALA A 191 18.57 -2.30 -9.48
CA ALA A 191 17.79 -1.82 -8.35
C ALA A 191 18.20 -2.51 -7.04
N ARG A 192 18.49 -3.82 -7.05
CA ARG A 192 19.00 -4.53 -5.86
C ARG A 192 20.31 -3.96 -5.36
N THR A 193 21.27 -3.72 -6.25
CA THR A 193 22.54 -3.09 -5.90
C THR A 193 22.34 -1.72 -5.26
N ALA A 194 21.44 -0.91 -5.83
CA ALA A 194 21.14 0.42 -5.32
C ALA A 194 20.48 0.41 -3.92
N VAL A 195 19.58 -0.53 -3.64
CA VAL A 195 18.86 -0.57 -2.36
C VAL A 195 19.62 -1.34 -1.27
N LEU A 196 20.59 -2.19 -1.61
CA LEU A 196 21.29 -3.05 -0.65
C LEU A 196 21.90 -2.27 0.54
N PRO A 197 22.59 -1.13 0.34
CA PRO A 197 23.12 -0.34 1.47
C PRO A 197 22.00 0.25 2.35
N LEU A 198 20.85 0.54 1.79
CA LEU A 198 19.72 1.15 2.50
C LEU A 198 19.03 0.18 3.45
N ARG A 199 19.19 -1.12 3.23
CA ARG A 199 18.64 -2.17 4.10
C ARG A 199 19.23 -2.18 5.51
N ALA A 200 20.38 -1.58 5.70
CA ALA A 200 21.02 -1.41 7.01
C ALA A 200 20.48 -0.17 7.79
N LEU A 201 19.64 0.65 7.17
CA LEU A 201 19.03 1.78 7.87
C LEU A 201 18.02 1.30 8.92
N PRO A 202 17.89 2.02 10.04
CA PRO A 202 16.87 1.67 11.04
C PRO A 202 15.46 1.75 10.43
N PRO A 203 14.53 0.90 10.86
CA PRO A 203 13.14 1.01 10.45
C PRO A 203 12.50 2.29 11.00
N ALA A 204 11.45 2.76 10.30
CA ALA A 204 10.62 3.85 10.77
C ALA A 204 9.33 3.30 11.40
N THR A 205 8.88 3.91 12.48
CA THR A 205 7.60 3.59 13.13
C THR A 205 6.55 4.64 12.74
N LEU A 206 5.37 4.16 12.38
CA LEU A 206 4.21 4.96 11.99
C LEU A 206 3.04 4.66 12.91
N THR A 207 2.21 5.66 13.18
CA THR A 207 0.89 5.44 13.79
C THR A 207 -0.17 5.52 12.70
N ILE A 208 -0.97 4.49 12.58
CA ILE A 208 -2.12 4.44 11.68
C ILE A 208 -3.37 4.72 12.48
N ASP A 209 -3.94 5.91 12.28
CA ASP A 209 -5.11 6.43 12.99
C ASP A 209 -6.33 6.64 12.08
N ARG A 210 -6.16 6.48 10.78
CA ARG A 210 -7.22 6.68 9.78
C ARG A 210 -7.06 5.85 8.53
N ALA A 211 -8.19 5.60 7.86
CA ALA A 211 -8.24 5.10 6.49
C ALA A 211 -8.97 6.12 5.60
N ALA A 212 -8.46 6.36 4.41
CA ALA A 212 -9.02 7.31 3.46
C ALA A 212 -9.69 6.58 2.29
N LEU A 213 -10.94 6.92 2.01
CA LEU A 213 -11.61 6.60 0.76
C LEU A 213 -11.31 7.74 -0.21
N VAL A 214 -10.67 7.44 -1.33
CA VAL A 214 -10.18 8.43 -2.27
C VAL A 214 -10.66 8.19 -3.69
N GLU A 215 -10.84 9.25 -4.46
CA GLU A 215 -10.87 9.17 -5.91
C GLU A 215 -9.45 9.37 -6.42
N MET A 216 -8.92 8.39 -7.14
CA MET A 216 -7.55 8.34 -7.62
C MET A 216 -7.51 8.39 -9.15
N TRP A 217 -6.51 9.10 -9.68
CA TRP A 217 -6.20 9.14 -11.11
C TRP A 217 -4.69 9.09 -11.32
N ARG A 218 -4.27 8.95 -12.58
CA ARG A 218 -2.87 9.02 -12.98
C ARG A 218 -2.56 10.37 -13.61
N GLU A 219 -1.40 10.89 -13.26
CA GLU A 219 -0.66 11.92 -13.98
C GLU A 219 0.67 11.33 -14.46
N PRO A 220 1.41 11.99 -15.36
CA PRO A 220 2.73 11.52 -15.77
C PRO A 220 3.65 11.28 -14.55
N GLY A 221 4.07 10.04 -14.35
CA GLY A 221 4.95 9.65 -13.26
C GLY A 221 4.35 9.62 -11.86
N ALA A 222 3.04 9.80 -11.68
CA ALA A 222 2.42 9.88 -10.36
C ALA A 222 0.98 9.36 -10.30
N TYR A 223 0.60 8.81 -9.14
CA TYR A 223 -0.80 8.76 -8.73
C TYR A 223 -1.16 10.03 -7.99
N LYS A 224 -2.33 10.58 -8.31
CA LYS A 224 -2.95 11.69 -7.59
C LYS A 224 -4.32 11.27 -7.10
N TRP A 225 -4.77 11.89 -6.02
CA TRP A 225 -6.10 11.62 -5.49
C TRP A 225 -6.68 12.82 -4.75
N ARG A 226 -7.99 12.80 -4.59
CA ARG A 226 -8.69 13.61 -3.59
C ARG A 226 -9.37 12.69 -2.57
N ILE A 227 -9.40 13.11 -1.32
CA ILE A 227 -10.10 12.39 -0.26
C ILE A 227 -11.61 12.64 -0.44
N LEU A 228 -12.37 11.55 -0.56
CA LEU A 228 -13.82 11.56 -0.53
C LEU A 228 -14.30 11.48 0.92
N HIS A 229 -13.77 10.52 1.68
CA HIS A 229 -14.06 10.36 3.11
C HIS A 229 -12.81 9.94 3.87
N SER A 230 -12.73 10.38 5.14
CA SER A 230 -11.72 9.93 6.10
C SER A 230 -12.41 9.22 7.25
N VAL A 231 -12.10 7.95 7.44
CA VAL A 231 -12.59 7.13 8.55
C VAL A 231 -11.54 7.15 9.64
N GLN A 232 -11.89 7.65 10.83
CA GLN A 232 -11.01 7.63 12.00
C GLN A 232 -11.04 6.25 12.65
N LEU A 233 -9.87 5.69 12.92
CA LEU A 233 -9.75 4.49 13.75
C LEU A 233 -9.97 4.89 15.22
N GLN A 234 -10.40 3.94 16.02
CA GLN A 234 -10.63 4.21 17.44
C GLN A 234 -9.29 4.54 18.12
N THR A 235 -9.27 5.53 19.01
CA THR A 235 -8.10 5.74 19.87
C THR A 235 -7.86 4.48 20.67
N SER A 236 -6.65 3.92 20.55
CA SER A 236 -6.25 2.84 21.46
C SER A 236 -6.35 3.38 22.87
N GLY A 237 -7.33 2.93 23.64
CA GLY A 237 -7.44 3.32 25.03
C GLY A 237 -6.11 2.97 25.71
N ALA A 238 -5.42 3.95 26.27
CA ALA A 238 -4.37 3.69 27.22
C ALA A 238 -5.03 2.88 28.33
N GLY A 239 -4.72 1.58 28.39
CA GLY A 239 -5.13 0.74 29.52
C GLY A 239 -4.66 1.42 30.80
N ILE A 240 -5.61 1.72 31.66
CA ILE A 240 -5.38 2.20 33.03
C ILE A 240 -4.74 1.06 33.82
#